data_e71d7d888ea339c02f66e0a4ea0e6ef1
#
_entry.id   e71d7d888ea339c02f66e0a4ea0e6ef1
#
_cell.length_a   1.000
_cell.length_b   1.000
_cell.length_c   1.000
_cell.angle_alpha   90.00
_cell.angle_beta   90.00
_cell.angle_gamma   90.00
#
_symmetry.space_group_name_H-M   'P 1'
#
loop_
_entity.id
_entity.type
_entity.pdbx_description
1 polymer ?
#
loop_
_entity_poly.entity_id
_entity_poly.type
_entity_poly.pdbx_seq_one_letter_code
_entity_poly.pdbx_strand_id
1 'polypeptide(L)'
;MFWLIRVSNGKNILVDAGFLNDIEETGNFDLINYIRPDSILTRAGLRAVDITDVILTHPHWDHIDGIGLFPNAQVWIQKEDYCYFVGAAWQKEDNNGGFNKRDVRKLLELNLAGKLTLVEGDDKEIIPGIIVYTGSRHTFNSQYVLVKSGSDKIILASDNVYCYYNLEHLKSAPTYATFDASGYVRAMERMKTLASDIKFIIPGHDALLFSRFPTIAEGVIKIK
;
A
#
# COMPACT_ATOMS: atom_id res chain seq x y z
N MET A 1 -5.68 -1.02 -4.90
CA MET A 1 -6.64 -0.66 -3.78
C MET A 1 -5.92 0.18 -2.74
N PHE A 2 -6.65 0.81 -1.79
CA PHE A 2 -6.06 1.43 -0.61
C PHE A 2 -6.97 1.20 0.60
N TRP A 3 -6.44 1.36 1.81
CA TRP A 3 -7.16 1.06 3.05
C TRP A 3 -7.17 2.27 3.98
N LEU A 4 -8.28 2.47 4.67
CA LEU A 4 -8.45 3.51 5.67
C LEU A 4 -8.40 2.89 7.08
N ILE A 5 -7.53 3.41 7.93
CA ILE A 5 -7.43 3.07 9.35
C ILE A 5 -7.86 4.31 10.14
N ARG A 6 -8.87 4.13 10.99
CA ARG A 6 -9.31 5.17 11.93
C ARG A 6 -8.80 4.84 13.32
N VAL A 7 -8.02 5.72 13.90
CA VAL A 7 -7.46 5.55 15.24
C VAL A 7 -8.23 6.41 16.23
N SER A 8 -8.42 5.91 17.46
CA SER A 8 -9.20 6.57 18.52
C SER A 8 -8.68 7.96 18.92
N ASN A 9 -7.42 8.26 18.62
CA ASN A 9 -6.82 9.58 18.86
C ASN A 9 -7.14 10.62 17.76
N GLY A 10 -8.05 10.30 16.82
CA GLY A 10 -8.48 11.19 15.74
C GLY A 10 -7.65 11.12 14.46
N LYS A 11 -6.63 10.27 14.39
CA LYS A 11 -5.87 10.06 13.14
C LYS A 11 -6.68 9.25 12.13
N ASN A 12 -6.67 9.70 10.88
CA ASN A 12 -7.17 8.99 9.71
C ASN A 12 -5.97 8.66 8.82
N ILE A 13 -5.64 7.40 8.72
CA ILE A 13 -4.43 6.92 8.07
C ILE A 13 -4.81 6.12 6.84
N LEU A 14 -4.22 6.44 5.71
CA LEU A 14 -4.30 5.60 4.53
C LEU A 14 -3.09 4.67 4.45
N VAL A 15 -3.33 3.45 3.99
CA VAL A 15 -2.30 2.56 3.47
C VAL A 15 -2.49 2.52 1.97
N ASP A 16 -1.48 3.02 1.26
CA ASP A 16 -1.50 3.40 -0.15
C ASP A 16 -2.46 4.57 -0.48
N ALA A 17 -2.30 5.17 -1.64
CA ALA A 17 -3.02 6.36 -2.06
C ALA A 17 -3.90 6.14 -3.31
N GLY A 18 -3.81 4.94 -3.93
CA GLY A 18 -4.42 4.68 -5.22
C GLY A 18 -3.77 5.48 -6.34
N PHE A 19 -4.52 5.72 -7.42
CA PHE A 19 -4.02 6.38 -8.62
C PHE A 19 -5.04 7.34 -9.21
N LEU A 20 -4.58 8.17 -10.14
CA LEU A 20 -5.41 9.01 -11.00
C LEU A 20 -5.48 8.38 -12.40
N ASN A 21 -6.60 8.58 -13.10
CA ASN A 21 -6.82 7.97 -14.41
C ASN A 21 -6.29 8.79 -15.60
N ASP A 22 -5.38 9.72 -15.33
CA ASP A 22 -4.80 10.63 -16.33
C ASP A 22 -3.32 10.36 -16.62
N ILE A 23 -2.80 9.21 -16.16
CA ILE A 23 -1.43 8.78 -16.42
C ILE A 23 -1.37 7.73 -17.54
N GLU A 24 -0.21 7.61 -18.19
CA GLU A 24 0.00 6.73 -19.35
C GLU A 24 -0.27 5.25 -19.02
N GLU A 25 0.14 4.81 -17.83
CA GLU A 25 -0.01 3.43 -17.36
C GLU A 25 -1.46 2.97 -17.34
N THR A 26 -2.41 3.87 -17.06
CA THR A 26 -3.84 3.54 -17.05
C THR A 26 -4.39 3.18 -18.44
N GLY A 27 -3.74 3.65 -19.50
CA GLY A 27 -4.10 3.31 -20.88
C GLY A 27 -3.90 1.82 -21.23
N ASN A 28 -3.17 1.09 -20.42
CA ASN A 28 -2.96 -0.35 -20.60
C ASN A 28 -4.07 -1.21 -19.95
N PHE A 29 -5.08 -0.59 -19.32
CA PHE A 29 -6.13 -1.29 -18.58
C PHE A 29 -7.52 -0.76 -18.98
N ASP A 30 -8.49 -1.65 -19.07
CA ASP A 30 -9.91 -1.28 -19.13
C ASP A 30 -10.39 -0.90 -17.73
N LEU A 31 -10.40 0.40 -17.43
CA LEU A 31 -10.86 0.89 -16.14
C LEU A 31 -12.39 0.90 -16.08
N ILE A 32 -12.96 -0.11 -15.42
CA ILE A 32 -14.41 -0.22 -15.22
C ILE A 32 -14.76 0.40 -13.86
N ASN A 33 -15.73 1.34 -13.86
CA ASN A 33 -16.23 1.99 -12.64
C ASN A 33 -15.13 2.66 -11.79
N TYR A 34 -14.16 3.31 -12.46
CA TYR A 34 -13.12 4.07 -11.75
C TYR A 34 -13.74 5.15 -10.85
N ILE A 35 -13.29 5.20 -9.62
CA ILE A 35 -13.63 6.26 -8.67
C ILE A 35 -12.32 6.83 -8.12
N ARG A 36 -12.18 8.13 -8.22
CA ARG A 36 -11.01 8.85 -7.73
C ARG A 36 -10.83 8.65 -6.22
N PRO A 37 -9.58 8.47 -5.70
CA PRO A 37 -9.34 8.11 -4.29
C PRO A 37 -9.95 9.07 -3.27
N ASP A 38 -9.91 10.38 -3.50
CA ASP A 38 -10.54 11.36 -2.60
C ASP A 38 -12.08 11.30 -2.65
N SER A 39 -12.65 10.93 -3.79
CA SER A 39 -14.09 10.80 -3.95
C SER A 39 -14.64 9.57 -3.22
N ILE A 40 -13.92 8.43 -3.25
CA ILE A 40 -14.35 7.23 -2.51
C ILE A 40 -14.31 7.45 -0.99
N LEU A 41 -13.41 8.29 -0.47
CA LEU A 41 -13.34 8.61 0.96
C LEU A 41 -14.60 9.30 1.48
N THR A 42 -15.31 10.07 0.63
CA THR A 42 -16.58 10.70 1.03
C THR A 42 -17.65 9.67 1.40
N ARG A 43 -17.61 8.48 0.80
CA ARG A 43 -18.49 7.35 1.16
C ARG A 43 -18.18 6.76 2.54
N ALA A 44 -16.96 6.99 3.02
CA ALA A 44 -16.56 6.68 4.40
C ALA A 44 -16.73 7.88 5.36
N GLY A 45 -17.34 9.00 4.89
CA GLY A 45 -17.60 10.19 5.68
C GLY A 45 -16.36 11.05 5.96
N LEU A 46 -15.35 11.00 5.08
CA LEU A 46 -14.11 11.78 5.19
C LEU A 46 -13.87 12.60 3.93
N ARG A 47 -13.17 13.72 4.10
CA ARG A 47 -12.60 14.51 3.00
C ARG A 47 -11.11 14.21 2.88
N ALA A 48 -10.52 14.48 1.76
CA ALA A 48 -9.08 14.31 1.55
C ALA A 48 -8.21 15.08 2.58
N VAL A 49 -8.67 16.26 3.01
CA VAL A 49 -7.96 17.09 4.02
C VAL A 49 -8.02 16.52 5.44
N ASP A 50 -8.89 15.55 5.68
CA ASP A 50 -9.04 14.89 6.99
C ASP A 50 -8.04 13.72 7.15
N ILE A 51 -7.31 13.35 6.09
CA ILE A 51 -6.26 12.33 6.12
C ILE A 51 -5.00 12.93 6.76
N THR A 52 -4.52 12.28 7.81
CA THR A 52 -3.38 12.74 8.61
C THR A 52 -2.07 12.07 8.23
N ASP A 53 -2.14 10.85 7.73
CA ASP A 53 -0.97 10.05 7.38
C ASP A 53 -1.28 9.18 6.15
N VAL A 54 -0.27 8.94 5.31
CA VAL A 54 -0.30 7.94 4.23
C VAL A 54 0.91 7.03 4.38
N ILE A 55 0.69 5.75 4.54
CA ILE A 55 1.74 4.72 4.58
C ILE A 55 1.81 4.10 3.20
N LEU A 56 2.85 4.40 2.45
CA LEU A 56 3.08 3.77 1.14
C LEU A 56 3.72 2.40 1.36
N THR A 57 3.06 1.38 0.86
CA THR A 57 3.62 0.03 0.89
C THR A 57 4.78 -0.11 -0.08
N HIS A 58 4.67 0.57 -1.23
CA HIS A 58 5.69 0.62 -2.26
C HIS A 58 5.34 1.70 -3.31
N PRO A 59 6.29 2.13 -4.17
CA PRO A 59 6.09 3.27 -5.07
C PRO A 59 5.60 2.92 -6.48
N HIS A 60 4.83 1.81 -6.69
CA HIS A 60 4.17 1.59 -7.98
C HIS A 60 3.03 2.59 -8.19
N TRP A 61 2.81 2.96 -9.45
CA TRP A 61 1.89 4.01 -9.86
C TRP A 61 0.47 3.87 -9.28
N ASP A 62 -0.05 2.67 -9.20
CA ASP A 62 -1.41 2.40 -8.70
C ASP A 62 -1.54 2.44 -7.17
N HIS A 63 -0.43 2.65 -6.45
CA HIS A 63 -0.36 2.82 -5.00
C HIS A 63 0.02 4.23 -4.58
N ILE A 64 0.87 4.94 -5.34
CA ILE A 64 1.42 6.23 -4.94
C ILE A 64 0.78 7.43 -5.66
N ASP A 65 0.29 7.28 -6.90
CA ASP A 65 -0.03 8.42 -7.77
C ASP A 65 -1.11 9.34 -7.20
N GLY A 66 -2.05 8.79 -6.42
CA GLY A 66 -3.07 9.56 -5.70
C GLY A 66 -2.55 10.39 -4.51
N ILE A 67 -1.26 10.31 -4.14
CA ILE A 67 -0.73 10.91 -2.90
C ILE A 67 -0.91 12.44 -2.85
N GLY A 68 -0.91 13.10 -3.99
CA GLY A 68 -1.13 14.54 -4.09
C GLY A 68 -2.53 15.02 -3.70
N LEU A 69 -3.48 14.11 -3.55
CA LEU A 69 -4.85 14.40 -3.12
C LEU A 69 -4.93 14.70 -1.61
N PHE A 70 -3.92 14.32 -0.81
CA PHE A 70 -3.94 14.36 0.65
C PHE A 70 -2.96 15.41 1.21
N PRO A 71 -3.31 16.72 1.12
CA PRO A 71 -2.37 17.82 1.36
C PRO A 71 -1.87 17.92 2.80
N ASN A 72 -2.62 17.36 3.77
CA ASN A 72 -2.29 17.43 5.19
C ASN A 72 -1.54 16.18 5.69
N ALA A 73 -1.39 15.16 4.85
CA ALA A 73 -0.82 13.89 5.27
C ALA A 73 0.69 13.95 5.45
N GLN A 74 1.18 13.35 6.53
CA GLN A 74 2.55 12.88 6.64
C GLN A 74 2.66 11.56 5.90
N VAL A 75 3.67 11.42 5.04
CA VAL A 75 3.88 10.23 4.21
C VAL A 75 4.98 9.37 4.82
N TRP A 76 4.78 8.05 4.82
CA TRP A 76 5.71 7.07 5.36
C TRP A 76 6.08 6.05 4.27
N ILE A 77 7.37 5.84 4.04
CA ILE A 77 7.88 4.86 3.07
C ILE A 77 9.19 4.27 3.57
N GLN A 78 9.51 3.04 3.18
CA GLN A 78 10.84 2.48 3.45
C GLN A 78 11.94 3.29 2.78
N LYS A 79 12.97 3.63 3.55
CA LYS A 79 14.12 4.42 3.08
C LYS A 79 14.79 3.82 1.87
N GLU A 80 15.03 2.51 1.88
CA GLU A 80 15.70 1.83 0.79
C GLU A 80 14.87 1.83 -0.50
N ASP A 81 13.54 1.65 -0.38
CA ASP A 81 12.63 1.71 -1.52
C ASP A 81 12.56 3.13 -2.10
N TYR A 82 12.48 4.14 -1.23
CA TYR A 82 12.58 5.54 -1.64
C TYR A 82 13.88 5.83 -2.40
N CYS A 83 15.04 5.47 -1.82
CA CYS A 83 16.34 5.73 -2.43
C CYS A 83 16.49 5.02 -3.78
N TYR A 84 15.99 3.79 -3.90
CA TYR A 84 15.96 3.07 -5.17
C TYR A 84 15.05 3.77 -6.18
N PHE A 85 13.83 4.12 -5.79
CA PHE A 85 12.82 4.75 -6.64
C PHE A 85 13.26 6.11 -7.20
N VAL A 86 13.86 6.98 -6.39
CA VAL A 86 14.32 8.31 -6.85
C VAL A 86 15.67 8.28 -7.57
N GLY A 87 16.38 7.16 -7.55
CA GLY A 87 17.75 7.05 -8.06
C GLY A 87 17.97 5.88 -9.02
N ALA A 88 18.39 4.73 -8.49
CA ALA A 88 18.89 3.60 -9.28
C ALA A 88 17.85 2.99 -10.24
N ALA A 89 16.56 3.10 -9.94
CA ALA A 89 15.49 2.60 -10.79
C ALA A 89 15.50 3.21 -12.21
N TRP A 90 16.05 4.40 -12.38
CA TRP A 90 16.08 5.14 -13.65
C TRP A 90 17.38 5.00 -14.43
N GLN A 91 18.32 4.19 -13.95
CA GLN A 91 19.62 4.01 -14.59
C GLN A 91 19.59 2.94 -15.70
N LYS A 92 18.57 2.08 -15.72
CA LYS A 92 18.33 1.05 -16.75
C LYS A 92 16.84 0.97 -17.05
N GLU A 93 16.49 0.72 -18.31
CA GLU A 93 15.09 0.63 -18.75
C GLU A 93 14.30 -0.45 -18.03
N ASP A 94 14.92 -1.59 -17.71
CA ASP A 94 14.25 -2.72 -17.06
C ASP A 94 14.04 -2.58 -15.56
N ASN A 95 14.52 -1.48 -14.95
CA ASN A 95 14.50 -1.31 -13.49
C ASN A 95 13.30 -0.51 -12.98
N ASN A 96 12.54 0.15 -13.85
CA ASN A 96 11.49 1.09 -13.51
C ASN A 96 10.07 0.59 -13.82
N GLY A 97 9.91 -0.71 -14.02
CA GLY A 97 8.60 -1.31 -14.27
C GLY A 97 7.59 -0.96 -13.16
N GLY A 98 6.45 -0.39 -13.55
CA GLY A 98 5.43 0.07 -12.60
C GLY A 98 5.70 1.42 -11.92
N PHE A 99 6.82 2.10 -12.22
CA PHE A 99 7.15 3.42 -11.70
C PHE A 99 6.81 4.53 -12.69
N ASN A 100 6.29 5.66 -12.17
CA ASN A 100 5.96 6.83 -12.97
C ASN A 100 6.86 8.03 -12.59
N LYS A 101 7.33 8.79 -13.58
CA LYS A 101 8.18 9.98 -13.37
C LYS A 101 7.46 11.11 -12.63
N ARG A 102 6.13 11.19 -12.74
CA ARG A 102 5.30 12.15 -11.99
C ARG A 102 5.42 11.90 -10.49
N ASP A 103 5.37 10.62 -10.11
CA ASP A 103 5.40 10.19 -8.70
C ASP A 103 6.78 10.40 -8.08
N VAL A 104 7.85 10.21 -8.85
CA VAL A 104 9.22 10.54 -8.38
C VAL A 104 9.31 12.01 -7.98
N ARG A 105 8.83 12.92 -8.85
CA ARG A 105 8.84 14.36 -8.57
C ARG A 105 8.01 14.68 -7.33
N LYS A 106 6.80 14.14 -7.25
CA LYS A 106 5.90 14.34 -6.12
C LYS A 106 6.52 13.88 -4.80
N LEU A 107 7.11 12.69 -4.78
CA LEU A 107 7.71 12.13 -3.56
C LEU A 107 8.93 12.93 -3.13
N LEU A 108 9.74 13.41 -4.09
CA LEU A 108 10.86 14.29 -3.82
C LEU A 108 10.39 15.64 -3.24
N GLU A 109 9.35 16.25 -3.80
CA GLU A 109 8.74 17.48 -3.29
C GLU A 109 8.23 17.31 -1.85
N LEU A 110 7.57 16.21 -1.53
CA LEU A 110 7.12 15.89 -0.17
C LEU A 110 8.30 15.76 0.80
N ASN A 111 9.40 15.13 0.37
CA ASN A 111 10.61 15.01 1.17
C ASN A 111 11.23 16.39 1.45
N LEU A 112 11.38 17.24 0.43
CA LEU A 112 11.91 18.60 0.58
C LEU A 112 11.01 19.49 1.45
N ALA A 113 9.71 19.24 1.45
CA ALA A 113 8.73 19.96 2.28
C ALA A 113 8.66 19.44 3.73
N GLY A 114 9.45 18.43 4.11
CA GLY A 114 9.42 17.81 5.44
C GLY A 114 8.15 16.97 5.71
N LYS A 115 7.42 16.61 4.65
CA LYS A 115 6.18 15.80 4.72
C LYS A 115 6.40 14.32 4.43
N LEU A 116 7.64 13.88 4.35
CA LEU A 116 8.02 12.48 4.14
C LEU A 116 8.84 11.97 5.33
N THR A 117 8.47 10.81 5.87
CA THR A 117 9.25 10.08 6.87
C THR A 117 9.80 8.81 6.23
N LEU A 118 11.12 8.69 6.23
CA LEU A 118 11.83 7.50 5.77
C LEU A 118 11.92 6.49 6.92
N VAL A 119 11.26 5.36 6.76
CA VAL A 119 11.29 4.26 7.73
C VAL A 119 12.54 3.41 7.47
N GLU A 120 13.28 3.09 8.51
CA GLU A 120 14.49 2.26 8.41
C GLU A 120 14.27 0.87 9.01
N GLY A 121 14.31 -0.12 8.15
CA GLY A 121 14.35 -1.54 8.52
C GLY A 121 12.97 -2.13 8.80
N ASP A 122 13.02 -3.34 9.33
CA ASP A 122 11.90 -4.25 9.51
C ASP A 122 11.33 -4.17 10.94
N ASP A 123 10.07 -4.62 11.12
CA ASP A 123 9.38 -4.69 12.42
C ASP A 123 9.38 -3.34 13.17
N LYS A 124 8.92 -2.28 12.51
CA LYS A 124 8.89 -0.93 13.07
C LYS A 124 7.47 -0.49 13.40
N GLU A 125 7.22 -0.22 14.68
CA GLU A 125 6.00 0.48 15.09
C GLU A 125 6.18 1.97 14.79
N ILE A 126 5.50 2.44 13.72
CA ILE A 126 5.62 3.83 13.23
C ILE A 126 4.55 4.76 13.81
N ILE A 127 3.41 4.20 14.16
CA ILE A 127 2.32 4.86 14.88
C ILE A 127 1.81 3.84 15.91
N PRO A 128 1.40 4.22 17.12
CA PRO A 128 0.92 3.28 18.11
C PRO A 128 -0.12 2.31 17.56
N GLY A 129 0.16 1.02 17.61
CA GLY A 129 -0.68 -0.06 17.05
C GLY A 129 -0.51 -0.32 15.56
N ILE A 130 0.37 0.42 14.86
CA ILE A 130 0.64 0.25 13.43
C ILE A 130 2.11 -0.06 13.22
N ILE A 131 2.40 -1.26 12.75
CA ILE A 131 3.74 -1.80 12.58
C ILE A 131 3.97 -2.12 11.11
N VAL A 132 5.11 -1.73 10.57
CA VAL A 132 5.49 -2.06 9.19
C VAL A 132 6.56 -3.13 9.17
N TYR A 133 6.44 -4.03 8.21
CA TYR A 133 7.33 -5.16 7.98
C TYR A 133 7.81 -5.17 6.54
N THR A 134 9.00 -5.71 6.29
CA THR A 134 9.60 -5.87 4.96
C THR A 134 9.84 -7.34 4.62
N GLY A 135 10.44 -7.62 3.47
CA GLY A 135 10.96 -8.94 3.13
C GLY A 135 10.34 -9.62 1.92
N SER A 136 9.22 -9.17 1.38
CA SER A 136 8.66 -9.76 0.14
C SER A 136 9.43 -9.35 -1.11
N ARG A 137 10.00 -8.15 -1.09
CA ARG A 137 10.72 -7.56 -2.23
C ARG A 137 9.91 -7.58 -3.53
N HIS A 138 8.63 -7.27 -3.45
CA HIS A 138 7.82 -6.94 -4.62
C HIS A 138 8.42 -5.73 -5.36
N THR A 139 8.75 -4.65 -4.64
CA THR A 139 9.71 -3.63 -5.08
C THR A 139 11.05 -3.83 -4.37
N PHE A 140 11.98 -2.90 -4.50
CA PHE A 140 13.34 -3.05 -3.95
C PHE A 140 13.34 -3.37 -2.44
N ASN A 141 12.47 -2.68 -1.66
CA ASN A 141 12.24 -2.96 -0.24
C ASN A 141 10.78 -2.65 0.17
N SER A 142 9.81 -3.25 -0.51
CA SER A 142 8.39 -3.08 -0.20
C SER A 142 8.05 -3.48 1.23
N GLN A 143 7.06 -2.78 1.81
CA GLN A 143 6.56 -3.05 3.15
C GLN A 143 5.09 -3.47 3.14
N TYR A 144 4.66 -4.18 4.18
CA TYR A 144 3.27 -4.45 4.52
C TYR A 144 2.97 -3.96 5.93
N VAL A 145 1.70 -3.75 6.23
CA VAL A 145 1.28 -3.07 7.47
C VAL A 145 0.49 -4.02 8.36
N LEU A 146 0.91 -4.15 9.61
CA LEU A 146 0.13 -4.81 10.66
C LEU A 146 -0.59 -3.74 11.47
N VAL A 147 -1.90 -3.91 11.62
CA VAL A 147 -2.79 -3.06 12.42
C VAL A 147 -3.30 -3.84 13.62
N LYS A 148 -3.01 -3.35 14.83
CA LYS A 148 -3.61 -3.85 16.07
C LYS A 148 -5.00 -3.23 16.26
N SER A 149 -6.06 -4.05 16.24
CA SER A 149 -7.45 -3.62 16.42
C SER A 149 -8.11 -4.42 17.53
N GLY A 150 -8.11 -3.90 18.75
CA GLY A 150 -8.50 -4.66 19.94
C GLY A 150 -7.57 -5.85 20.16
N SER A 151 -8.14 -7.05 20.20
CA SER A 151 -7.39 -8.31 20.29
C SER A 151 -6.86 -8.81 18.95
N ASP A 152 -7.32 -8.23 17.84
CA ASP A 152 -6.98 -8.72 16.51
C ASP A 152 -5.76 -8.02 15.92
N LYS A 153 -5.01 -8.77 15.14
CA LYS A 153 -3.89 -8.31 14.31
C LYS A 153 -4.25 -8.52 12.84
N ILE A 154 -4.43 -7.43 12.13
CA ILE A 154 -4.83 -7.40 10.73
C ILE A 154 -3.61 -7.00 9.91
N ILE A 155 -3.33 -7.71 8.84
CA ILE A 155 -2.25 -7.41 7.90
C ILE A 155 -2.84 -6.87 6.61
N LEU A 156 -2.48 -5.65 6.27
CA LEU A 156 -2.71 -5.05 4.96
C LEU A 156 -1.46 -5.36 4.12
N ALA A 157 -1.56 -6.42 3.32
CA ALA A 157 -0.41 -6.97 2.63
C ALA A 157 -0.04 -6.19 1.36
N SER A 158 -1.02 -5.50 0.75
CA SER A 158 -0.84 -4.86 -0.55
C SER A 158 -0.25 -5.87 -1.54
N ASP A 159 0.67 -5.46 -2.40
CA ASP A 159 1.28 -6.29 -3.43
C ASP A 159 2.31 -7.29 -2.90
N ASN A 160 2.57 -7.27 -1.60
CA ASN A 160 3.30 -8.37 -0.94
C ASN A 160 2.46 -9.68 -0.91
N VAL A 161 1.15 -9.58 -1.22
CA VAL A 161 0.23 -10.66 -1.57
C VAL A 161 -0.76 -10.11 -2.60
N TYR A 162 -0.65 -10.47 -3.88
CA TYR A 162 -1.56 -9.94 -4.91
C TYR A 162 -3.00 -10.39 -4.68
N CYS A 163 -3.20 -11.68 -4.49
CA CYS A 163 -4.53 -12.26 -4.31
C CYS A 163 -4.50 -13.44 -3.33
N TYR A 164 -5.66 -13.87 -2.89
CA TYR A 164 -5.78 -15.01 -1.98
C TYR A 164 -5.15 -16.29 -2.51
N TYR A 165 -5.16 -16.50 -3.83
CA TYR A 165 -4.47 -17.63 -4.45
C TYR A 165 -2.97 -17.69 -4.10
N ASN A 166 -2.28 -16.53 -4.09
CA ASN A 166 -0.87 -16.49 -3.69
C ASN A 166 -0.70 -16.94 -2.24
N LEU A 167 -1.55 -16.44 -1.34
CA LEU A 167 -1.50 -16.76 0.09
C LEU A 167 -1.86 -18.22 0.39
N GLU A 168 -2.89 -18.75 -0.28
CA GLU A 168 -3.40 -20.10 -0.07
C GLU A 168 -2.40 -21.15 -0.56
N HIS A 169 -1.75 -20.89 -1.70
CA HIS A 169 -0.81 -21.82 -2.33
C HIS A 169 0.66 -21.50 -2.10
N LEU A 170 0.99 -20.45 -1.33
CA LEU A 170 2.35 -19.95 -1.09
C LEU A 170 3.12 -19.73 -2.40
N LYS A 171 2.46 -19.13 -3.38
CA LYS A 171 3.06 -18.80 -4.67
C LYS A 171 3.42 -17.31 -4.73
N SER A 172 4.66 -17.04 -5.14
CA SER A 172 5.11 -15.67 -5.37
C SER A 172 4.34 -14.99 -6.50
N ALA A 173 4.47 -13.66 -6.57
CA ALA A 173 4.25 -12.93 -7.81
C ALA A 173 5.12 -13.49 -8.93
N PRO A 174 4.78 -13.25 -10.22
CA PRO A 174 5.64 -13.58 -11.34
C PRO A 174 7.05 -12.98 -11.17
N THR A 175 8.07 -13.65 -11.73
CA THR A 175 9.48 -13.26 -11.55
C THR A 175 9.80 -11.85 -12.07
N TYR A 176 9.03 -11.35 -13.04
CA TYR A 176 9.15 -9.96 -13.53
C TYR A 176 8.53 -8.93 -12.59
N ALA A 177 7.75 -9.36 -11.61
CA ALA A 177 7.04 -8.52 -10.65
C ALA A 177 7.53 -8.74 -9.20
N THR A 178 8.74 -9.25 -9.01
CA THR A 178 9.39 -9.34 -7.70
C THR A 178 10.89 -9.45 -7.83
N PHE A 179 11.63 -8.79 -6.95
CA PHE A 179 13.09 -8.89 -6.85
C PHE A 179 13.56 -10.18 -6.16
N ASP A 180 12.68 -10.85 -5.40
CA ASP A 180 12.99 -12.10 -4.68
C ASP A 180 11.74 -12.96 -4.48
N ALA A 181 11.53 -13.93 -5.39
CA ALA A 181 10.38 -14.85 -5.33
C ALA A 181 10.36 -15.69 -4.03
N SER A 182 11.51 -16.09 -3.52
CA SER A 182 11.60 -16.83 -2.24
C SER A 182 11.31 -15.92 -1.04
N GLY A 183 11.80 -14.68 -1.06
CA GLY A 183 11.47 -13.67 -0.06
C GLY A 183 9.97 -13.38 -0.01
N TYR A 184 9.33 -13.32 -1.19
CA TYR A 184 7.89 -13.17 -1.28
C TYR A 184 7.13 -14.29 -0.56
N VAL A 185 7.54 -15.55 -0.75
CA VAL A 185 6.94 -16.71 -0.05
C VAL A 185 7.20 -16.64 1.45
N ARG A 186 8.45 -16.38 1.88
CA ARG A 186 8.79 -16.22 3.30
C ARG A 186 8.01 -15.11 3.99
N ALA A 187 7.74 -14.00 3.29
CA ALA A 187 6.92 -12.92 3.82
C ALA A 187 5.46 -13.39 4.06
N MET A 188 4.86 -14.15 3.13
CA MET A 188 3.53 -14.73 3.33
C MET A 188 3.48 -15.70 4.52
N GLU A 189 4.48 -16.57 4.67
CA GLU A 189 4.60 -17.45 5.83
C GLU A 189 4.68 -16.66 7.15
N ARG A 190 5.48 -15.58 7.17
CA ARG A 190 5.55 -14.66 8.31
C ARG A 190 4.21 -14.00 8.60
N MET A 191 3.50 -13.51 7.58
CA MET A 191 2.17 -12.92 7.75
C MET A 191 1.19 -13.90 8.43
N LYS A 192 1.24 -15.20 8.07
CA LYS A 192 0.42 -16.24 8.69
C LYS A 192 0.73 -16.44 10.18
N THR A 193 1.95 -16.15 10.63
CA THR A 193 2.32 -16.20 12.06
C THR A 193 1.97 -14.93 12.82
N LEU A 194 1.91 -13.80 12.14
CA LEU A 194 1.66 -12.49 12.75
C LEU A 194 0.17 -12.17 12.89
N ALA A 195 -0.64 -12.51 11.87
CA ALA A 195 -2.08 -12.26 11.88
C ALA A 195 -2.79 -13.12 12.94
N SER A 196 -3.83 -12.59 13.58
CA SER A 196 -4.64 -13.38 14.53
C SER A 196 -5.52 -14.42 13.86
N ASP A 197 -5.80 -14.26 12.57
CA ASP A 197 -6.54 -15.20 11.73
C ASP A 197 -6.10 -15.00 10.28
N ILE A 198 -6.05 -16.06 9.49
CA ILE A 198 -5.67 -16.01 8.08
C ILE A 198 -6.59 -15.08 7.25
N LYS A 199 -7.87 -14.97 7.63
CA LYS A 199 -8.82 -14.04 7.00
C LYS A 199 -8.43 -12.57 7.13
N PHE A 200 -7.59 -12.24 8.12
CA PHE A 200 -7.05 -10.91 8.37
C PHE A 200 -5.74 -10.62 7.64
N ILE A 201 -5.34 -11.46 6.69
CA ILE A 201 -4.29 -11.12 5.72
C ILE A 201 -4.99 -10.63 4.46
N ILE A 202 -4.91 -9.34 4.22
CA ILE A 202 -5.67 -8.63 3.19
C ILE A 202 -4.77 -8.39 1.97
N PRO A 203 -5.04 -9.07 0.83
CA PRO A 203 -4.27 -8.91 -0.40
C PRO A 203 -4.52 -7.58 -1.10
N GLY A 204 -3.61 -7.20 -2.01
CA GLY A 204 -3.65 -5.92 -2.74
C GLY A 204 -4.68 -5.86 -3.86
N HIS A 205 -4.85 -6.94 -4.63
CA HIS A 205 -5.57 -6.94 -5.90
C HIS A 205 -6.58 -8.09 -6.03
N ASP A 206 -7.38 -8.34 -5.00
CA ASP A 206 -8.36 -9.44 -5.02
C ASP A 206 -9.79 -8.95 -4.82
N ALA A 207 -10.63 -9.11 -5.84
CA ALA A 207 -12.04 -8.76 -5.79
C ALA A 207 -12.85 -9.62 -4.79
N LEU A 208 -12.34 -10.78 -4.39
CA LEU A 208 -12.96 -11.63 -3.36
C LEU A 208 -13.10 -10.93 -2.01
N LEU A 209 -12.36 -9.85 -1.77
CA LEU A 209 -12.52 -8.99 -0.59
C LEU A 209 -13.97 -8.53 -0.42
N PHE A 210 -14.64 -8.16 -1.52
CA PHE A 210 -16.04 -7.70 -1.49
C PHE A 210 -17.05 -8.79 -1.13
N SER A 211 -16.69 -10.06 -1.24
CA SER A 211 -17.52 -11.19 -0.79
C SER A 211 -17.15 -11.69 0.61
N ARG A 212 -15.91 -11.43 1.06
CA ARG A 212 -15.39 -11.90 2.36
C ARG A 212 -15.68 -10.93 3.51
N PHE A 213 -15.91 -9.65 3.21
CA PHE A 213 -16.15 -8.61 4.21
C PHE A 213 -17.42 -7.82 3.94
N PRO A 214 -18.09 -7.30 4.99
CA PRO A 214 -19.30 -6.51 4.82
C PRO A 214 -19.07 -5.26 3.99
N THR A 215 -19.90 -5.03 2.98
CA THR A 215 -19.96 -3.77 2.23
C THR A 215 -20.70 -2.73 3.06
N ILE A 216 -20.10 -1.58 3.29
CA ILE A 216 -20.71 -0.46 4.04
C ILE A 216 -21.16 0.70 3.15
N ALA A 217 -20.59 0.79 1.96
CA ALA A 217 -21.03 1.66 0.86
C ALA A 217 -20.54 1.05 -0.46
N GLU A 218 -21.05 1.52 -1.59
CA GLU A 218 -20.60 1.05 -2.90
C GLU A 218 -19.07 1.24 -3.05
N GLY A 219 -18.36 0.15 -3.34
CA GLY A 219 -16.90 0.13 -3.43
C GLY A 219 -16.15 0.22 -2.09
N VAL A 220 -16.84 0.17 -0.95
CA VAL A 220 -16.24 0.26 0.39
C VAL A 220 -16.66 -0.92 1.25
N ILE A 221 -15.69 -1.67 1.72
CA ILE A 221 -15.88 -2.78 2.67
C ILE A 221 -15.32 -2.39 4.06
N LYS A 222 -15.80 -3.05 5.09
CA LYS A 222 -15.29 -2.91 6.46
C LYS A 222 -14.66 -4.23 6.90
N ILE A 223 -13.38 -4.20 7.24
CA ILE A 223 -12.65 -5.39 7.73
C ILE A 223 -12.92 -5.61 9.22
N LYS A 224 -12.94 -4.51 9.98
CA LYS A 224 -13.19 -4.55 11.43
C LYS A 224 -13.86 -3.26 11.93
#